data_826e057f32e09e3d63ca4cb81e561e3c
#
_entry.id   826e057f32e09e3d63ca4cb81e561e3c
#
_cell.length_a   1.000
_cell.length_b   1.000
_cell.length_c   1.000
_cell.angle_alpha   90.00
_cell.angle_beta   90.00
_cell.angle_gamma   90.00
#
_symmetry.space_group_name_H-M   'P 1'
#
loop_
_entity.id
_entity.type
_entity.pdbx_description
1 polymer ?
#
loop_
_entity_poly.entity_id
_entity_poly.type
_entity_poly.pdbx_seq_one_letter_code
_entity_poly.pdbx_strand_id
1 'polypeptide(L)'
;MKIVIINGSARKGNILTAINAFMKGAADRNAIEVIQPDKLHISPCKGCGVCQCHKGCVDNDDTNPTIDKIAAADMILFATPVYWWGMSAQLKQVIDKCYCRGMQLKGKKAGVIVAGGSPVDNIQYELIRKQFECMAGYLSWDMLFQKSYYATAR
;
A
#
# COMPACT_ATOMS: atom_id res chain seq x y z
N MET A 1 4.34 15.73 8.62
CA MET A 1 3.21 14.83 8.33
C MET A 1 3.47 13.46 8.91
N LYS A 2 2.41 12.71 9.21
CA LYS A 2 2.50 11.29 9.51
C LYS A 2 2.40 10.49 8.21
N ILE A 3 3.44 9.74 7.87
CA ILE A 3 3.51 8.91 6.66
C ILE A 3 3.47 7.44 7.06
N VAL A 4 2.58 6.67 6.48
CA VAL A 4 2.57 5.22 6.59
C VAL A 4 3.02 4.62 5.27
N ILE A 5 4.04 3.77 5.32
CA ILE A 5 4.54 3.01 4.17
C ILE A 5 4.08 1.56 4.30
N ILE A 6 3.39 1.05 3.30
CA ILE A 6 2.99 -0.36 3.24
C ILE A 6 3.98 -1.08 2.34
N ASN A 7 4.87 -1.87 2.93
CA ASN A 7 5.87 -2.66 2.22
C ASN A 7 5.28 -4.02 1.80
N GLY A 8 4.80 -4.11 0.58
CA GLY A 8 4.25 -5.34 -0.01
C GLY A 8 5.29 -6.40 -0.37
N SER A 9 6.55 -6.24 0.02
CA SER A 9 7.61 -7.23 -0.25
C SER A 9 8.13 -7.87 1.02
N ALA A 10 8.06 -9.20 1.09
CA ALA A 10 8.71 -9.98 2.15
C ALA A 10 10.25 -10.04 1.99
N ARG A 11 10.78 -9.75 0.80
CA ARG A 11 12.22 -9.83 0.51
C ARG A 11 12.94 -8.53 0.84
N LYS A 12 14.20 -8.66 1.31
CA LYS A 12 15.14 -7.54 1.44
C LYS A 12 15.76 -7.25 0.06
N GLY A 13 15.00 -6.61 -0.83
CA GLY A 13 15.42 -6.35 -2.22
C GLY A 13 15.04 -4.95 -2.70
N ASN A 14 14.76 -4.82 -3.99
CA ASN A 14 14.57 -3.54 -4.67
C ASN A 14 13.49 -2.65 -4.05
N ILE A 15 12.38 -3.23 -3.57
CA ILE A 15 11.32 -2.47 -2.88
C ILE A 15 11.84 -1.89 -1.57
N LEU A 16 12.54 -2.66 -0.76
CA LEU A 16 13.12 -2.15 0.50
C LEU A 16 14.16 -1.06 0.22
N THR A 17 14.97 -1.22 -0.83
CA THR A 17 15.94 -0.19 -1.24
C THR A 17 15.24 1.12 -1.62
N ALA A 18 14.16 1.04 -2.39
CA ALA A 18 13.38 2.22 -2.78
C ALA A 18 12.68 2.88 -1.58
N ILE A 19 12.14 2.09 -0.65
CA ILE A 19 11.58 2.59 0.62
C ILE A 19 12.65 3.32 1.44
N ASN A 20 13.84 2.74 1.58
CA ASN A 20 14.94 3.35 2.34
C ASN A 20 15.40 4.67 1.70
N ALA A 21 15.46 4.74 0.36
CA ALA A 21 15.79 5.97 -0.35
C ALA A 21 14.71 7.06 -0.11
N PHE A 22 13.44 6.70 -0.15
CA PHE A 22 12.35 7.60 0.18
C PHE A 22 12.44 8.10 1.62
N MET A 23 12.64 7.19 2.57
CA MET A 23 12.77 7.53 3.99
C MET A 23 13.93 8.49 4.24
N LYS A 24 15.09 8.25 3.60
CA LYS A 24 16.26 9.14 3.73
C LYS A 24 15.97 10.57 3.29
N GLY A 25 15.13 10.76 2.27
CA GLY A 25 14.75 12.09 1.80
C GLY A 25 13.60 12.75 2.57
N ALA A 26 12.82 11.97 3.32
CA ALA A 26 11.58 12.44 3.93
C ALA A 26 11.64 12.52 5.48
N ALA A 27 12.60 11.85 6.14
CA ALA A 27 12.62 11.66 7.60
C ALA A 27 12.72 12.96 8.39
N ASP A 28 13.48 13.95 7.92
CA ASP A 28 13.76 15.17 8.68
C ASP A 28 12.52 16.00 9.02
N ARG A 29 11.44 15.83 8.25
CA ARG A 29 10.21 16.63 8.36
C ARG A 29 8.95 15.82 8.59
N ASN A 30 9.06 14.50 8.72
CA ASN A 30 7.92 13.60 8.79
C ASN A 30 8.12 12.48 9.80
N ALA A 31 7.04 12.08 10.45
CA ALA A 31 7.00 10.84 11.22
C ALA A 31 6.64 9.70 10.27
N ILE A 32 7.54 8.73 10.11
CA ILE A 32 7.37 7.64 9.14
C ILE A 32 7.24 6.31 9.89
N GLU A 33 6.18 5.57 9.58
CA GLU A 33 5.96 4.20 10.04
C GLU A 33 5.91 3.24 8.86
N VAL A 34 6.63 2.12 8.94
CA VAL A 34 6.62 1.07 7.89
C VAL A 34 5.83 -0.13 8.38
N ILE A 35 4.77 -0.45 7.67
CA ILE A 35 3.96 -1.67 7.86
C ILE A 35 4.50 -2.75 6.94
N GLN A 36 4.79 -3.92 7.49
CA GLN A 36 5.23 -5.12 6.76
C GLN A 36 4.16 -6.21 6.86
N PRO A 37 3.25 -6.32 5.88
CA PRO A 37 2.13 -7.26 5.94
C PRO A 37 2.53 -8.72 6.07
N ASP A 38 3.71 -9.10 5.55
CA ASP A 38 4.25 -10.46 5.69
C ASP A 38 4.58 -10.87 7.13
N LYS A 39 4.65 -9.90 8.05
CA LYS A 39 4.89 -10.13 9.48
C LYS A 39 3.63 -10.01 10.34
N LEU A 40 2.50 -9.77 9.70
CA LEU A 40 1.21 -9.57 10.35
C LEU A 40 0.27 -10.72 10.02
N HIS A 41 -0.56 -11.07 10.97
CA HIS A 41 -1.63 -12.01 10.74
C HIS A 41 -2.89 -11.25 10.29
N ILE A 42 -3.03 -11.07 8.98
CA ILE A 42 -4.18 -10.42 8.35
C ILE A 42 -4.84 -11.44 7.42
N SER A 43 -6.07 -11.83 7.72
CA SER A 43 -6.83 -12.77 6.87
C SER A 43 -7.31 -12.08 5.59
N PRO A 44 -7.45 -12.79 4.48
CA PRO A 44 -8.11 -12.24 3.28
C PRO A 44 -9.51 -11.70 3.58
N CYS A 45 -9.88 -10.61 2.92
CA CYS A 45 -11.24 -10.07 3.05
C CYS A 45 -12.25 -11.07 2.46
N LYS A 46 -13.25 -11.46 3.26
CA LYS A 46 -14.30 -12.42 2.89
C LYS A 46 -15.51 -11.76 2.21
N GLY A 47 -15.52 -10.42 2.11
CA GLY A 47 -16.65 -9.68 1.54
C GLY A 47 -17.94 -9.79 2.37
N CYS A 48 -17.84 -10.08 3.66
CA CYS A 48 -19.02 -10.32 4.54
C CYS A 48 -19.90 -9.10 4.79
N GLY A 49 -19.43 -7.88 4.47
CA GLY A 49 -20.19 -6.63 4.63
C GLY A 49 -20.42 -6.16 6.07
N VAL A 50 -20.03 -6.92 7.07
CA VAL A 50 -20.30 -6.60 8.48
C VAL A 50 -19.67 -5.28 8.92
N CYS A 51 -18.52 -4.93 8.36
CA CYS A 51 -17.84 -3.67 8.65
C CYS A 51 -18.63 -2.42 8.20
N GLN A 52 -19.63 -2.56 7.33
CA GLN A 52 -20.53 -1.46 6.96
C GLN A 52 -21.44 -1.03 8.12
N CYS A 53 -21.79 -1.98 8.99
CA CYS A 53 -22.65 -1.76 10.15
C CYS A 53 -21.86 -1.58 11.45
N HIS A 54 -20.57 -1.91 11.46
CA HIS A 54 -19.70 -1.89 12.64
C HIS A 54 -18.45 -1.02 12.39
N LYS A 55 -17.83 -0.60 13.49
CA LYS A 55 -16.65 0.27 13.45
C LYS A 55 -15.35 -0.52 13.20
N GLY A 56 -15.35 -1.43 12.24
CA GLY A 56 -14.16 -2.17 11.87
C GLY A 56 -14.42 -3.56 11.28
N CYS A 57 -13.35 -4.27 10.97
CA CYS A 57 -13.41 -5.66 10.54
C CYS A 57 -13.77 -6.56 11.73
N VAL A 58 -14.55 -7.61 11.47
CA VAL A 58 -14.93 -8.59 12.50
C VAL A 58 -13.89 -9.67 12.73
N ASP A 59 -12.91 -9.79 11.84
CA ASP A 59 -11.83 -10.76 12.03
C ASP A 59 -10.97 -10.38 13.25
N ASN A 60 -10.73 -11.34 14.12
CA ASN A 60 -9.89 -11.17 15.32
C ASN A 60 -8.43 -11.42 14.96
N ASP A 61 -7.84 -10.50 14.22
CA ASP A 61 -6.48 -10.55 13.72
C ASP A 61 -5.84 -9.13 13.71
N ASP A 62 -4.70 -8.96 13.06
CA ASP A 62 -4.01 -7.67 13.00
C ASP A 62 -4.66 -6.64 12.04
N THR A 63 -5.84 -6.94 11.48
CA THR A 63 -6.54 -6.05 10.54
C THR A 63 -6.83 -4.68 11.15
N ASN A 64 -7.62 -4.64 12.24
CA ASN A 64 -8.09 -3.38 12.80
C ASN A 64 -6.92 -2.48 13.25
N PRO A 65 -5.94 -2.95 14.04
CA PRO A 65 -4.79 -2.13 14.43
C PRO A 65 -4.00 -1.60 13.23
N THR A 66 -3.86 -2.41 12.17
CA THR A 66 -3.14 -2.02 10.95
C THR A 66 -3.88 -0.94 10.19
N ILE A 67 -5.19 -1.12 9.95
CA ILE A 67 -5.98 -0.16 9.19
C ILE A 67 -6.18 1.14 9.97
N ASP A 68 -6.26 1.09 11.30
CA ASP A 68 -6.32 2.30 12.14
C ASP A 68 -5.05 3.17 11.99
N LYS A 69 -3.87 2.56 11.89
CA LYS A 69 -2.61 3.27 11.59
C LYS A 69 -2.66 3.95 10.22
N ILE A 70 -3.15 3.24 9.20
CA ILE A 70 -3.29 3.77 7.85
C ILE A 70 -4.31 4.92 7.83
N ALA A 71 -5.43 4.76 8.52
CA ALA A 71 -6.47 5.78 8.62
C ALA A 71 -5.98 7.04 9.34
N ALA A 72 -5.09 6.91 10.31
CA ALA A 72 -4.50 8.03 11.04
C ALA A 72 -3.35 8.74 10.31
N ALA A 73 -2.91 8.25 9.16
CA ALA A 73 -1.83 8.85 8.39
C ALA A 73 -2.31 10.04 7.55
N ASP A 74 -1.45 11.03 7.32
CA ASP A 74 -1.67 12.10 6.36
C ASP A 74 -1.35 11.63 4.93
N MET A 75 -0.37 10.73 4.80
CA MET A 75 0.08 10.18 3.53
C MET A 75 0.26 8.66 3.63
N ILE A 76 -0.14 7.96 2.58
CA ILE A 76 0.07 6.52 2.42
C ILE A 76 1.02 6.29 1.24
N LEU A 77 2.12 5.57 1.49
CA LEU A 77 3.02 5.10 0.44
C LEU A 77 2.82 3.60 0.25
N PHE A 78 2.35 3.21 -0.92
CA PHE A 78 2.22 1.82 -1.32
C PHE A 78 3.48 1.38 -2.08
N ALA A 79 4.14 0.34 -1.61
CA ALA A 79 5.35 -0.17 -2.24
C ALA A 79 5.19 -1.66 -2.53
N THR A 80 5.30 -2.07 -3.81
CA THR A 80 5.00 -3.44 -4.24
C THR A 80 5.97 -3.95 -5.30
N PRO A 81 6.41 -5.21 -5.20
CA PRO A 81 6.94 -5.91 -6.36
C PRO A 81 5.80 -6.20 -7.34
N VAL A 82 6.15 -6.43 -8.61
CA VAL A 82 5.23 -7.00 -9.59
C VAL A 82 5.26 -8.52 -9.44
N TYR A 83 4.12 -9.10 -9.09
CA TYR A 83 3.92 -10.54 -9.12
C TYR A 83 2.76 -10.85 -10.03
N TRP A 84 3.02 -11.65 -11.07
CA TRP A 84 2.00 -12.11 -12.02
C TRP A 84 1.12 -10.95 -12.56
N TRP A 85 1.79 -9.91 -13.12
CA TRP A 85 1.17 -8.68 -13.66
C TRP A 85 0.41 -7.82 -12.66
N GLY A 86 0.47 -8.10 -11.38
CA GLY A 86 -0.23 -7.36 -10.33
C GLY A 86 0.65 -6.97 -9.15
N MET A 87 0.06 -6.24 -8.23
CA MET A 87 0.67 -6.01 -6.92
C MET A 87 0.76 -7.32 -6.13
N SER A 88 1.66 -7.37 -5.16
CA SER A 88 1.79 -8.56 -4.29
C SER A 88 0.49 -8.86 -3.54
N ALA A 89 0.23 -10.14 -3.29
CA ALA A 89 -0.93 -10.58 -2.51
C ALA A 89 -0.96 -9.95 -1.11
N GLN A 90 0.19 -9.81 -0.46
CA GLN A 90 0.31 -9.19 0.85
C GLN A 90 -0.15 -7.73 0.86
N LEU A 91 0.23 -6.95 -0.16
CA LEU A 91 -0.25 -5.57 -0.29
C LEU A 91 -1.74 -5.54 -0.58
N LYS A 92 -2.21 -6.36 -1.54
CA LYS A 92 -3.62 -6.41 -1.92
C LYS A 92 -4.52 -6.79 -0.75
N GLN A 93 -4.07 -7.70 0.10
CA GLN A 93 -4.78 -8.11 1.31
C GLN A 93 -5.02 -6.94 2.28
N VAL A 94 -4.01 -6.10 2.51
CA VAL A 94 -4.17 -4.88 3.32
C VAL A 94 -5.12 -3.89 2.65
N ILE A 95 -4.99 -3.68 1.34
CA ILE A 95 -5.87 -2.78 0.57
C ILE A 95 -7.33 -3.24 0.65
N ASP A 96 -7.62 -4.53 0.50
CA ASP A 96 -8.97 -5.05 0.61
C ASP A 96 -9.57 -4.82 2.02
N LYS A 97 -8.75 -4.95 3.04
CA LYS A 97 -9.15 -4.68 4.43
C LYS A 97 -9.36 -3.19 4.74
N CYS A 98 -8.77 -2.29 3.96
CA CYS A 98 -9.01 -0.84 4.09
C CYS A 98 -10.49 -0.47 3.93
N TYR A 99 -11.30 -1.33 3.32
CA TYR A 99 -12.73 -1.13 3.19
C TYR A 99 -13.43 -0.90 4.54
N CYS A 100 -12.93 -1.51 5.63
CA CYS A 100 -13.52 -1.36 6.96
C CYS A 100 -13.36 0.05 7.57
N ARG A 101 -12.57 0.93 6.95
CA ARG A 101 -12.36 2.34 7.34
C ARG A 101 -12.42 3.27 6.12
N GLY A 102 -13.05 2.85 5.03
CA GLY A 102 -12.99 3.54 3.73
C GLY A 102 -13.21 5.04 3.80
N MET A 103 -14.20 5.52 4.57
CA MET A 103 -14.48 6.95 4.71
C MET A 103 -13.35 7.74 5.39
N GLN A 104 -12.59 7.11 6.29
CA GLN A 104 -11.45 7.74 6.98
C GLN A 104 -10.20 7.81 6.09
N LEU A 105 -10.23 7.12 4.95
CA LEU A 105 -9.14 7.14 3.98
C LEU A 105 -9.31 8.21 2.91
N LYS A 106 -10.44 8.94 2.88
CA LYS A 106 -10.68 10.00 1.89
C LYS A 106 -9.73 11.18 2.05
N GLY A 107 -9.36 11.78 0.91
CA GLY A 107 -8.60 13.04 0.84
C GLY A 107 -7.15 12.94 1.30
N LYS A 108 -6.59 11.75 1.45
CA LYS A 108 -5.19 11.57 1.85
C LYS A 108 -4.23 11.83 0.69
N LYS A 109 -2.98 12.15 1.03
CA LYS A 109 -1.89 12.08 0.08
C LYS A 109 -1.50 10.62 -0.16
N ALA A 110 -1.17 10.29 -1.40
CA ALA A 110 -0.75 8.93 -1.75
C ALA A 110 0.48 8.94 -2.65
N GLY A 111 1.28 7.90 -2.54
CA GLY A 111 2.39 7.61 -3.43
C GLY A 111 2.46 6.11 -3.73
N VAL A 112 3.00 5.76 -4.88
CA VAL A 112 3.15 4.36 -5.30
C VAL A 112 4.56 4.11 -5.80
N ILE A 113 5.17 3.03 -5.31
CA ILE A 113 6.45 2.49 -5.77
C ILE A 113 6.22 1.06 -6.25
N VAL A 114 6.61 0.79 -7.49
CA VAL A 114 6.49 -0.53 -8.11
C VAL A 114 7.85 -0.98 -8.62
N ALA A 115 8.25 -2.22 -8.37
CA ALA A 115 9.46 -2.80 -8.93
C ALA A 115 9.16 -4.16 -9.57
N GLY A 116 9.58 -4.36 -10.79
CA GLY A 116 9.34 -5.60 -11.55
C GLY A 116 10.49 -5.98 -12.45
N GLY A 117 10.50 -7.23 -12.91
CA GLY A 117 11.56 -7.84 -13.73
C GLY A 117 11.45 -7.56 -15.24
N SER A 118 10.63 -6.61 -15.66
CA SER A 118 10.51 -6.20 -17.07
C SER A 118 10.82 -4.72 -17.23
N PRO A 119 11.14 -4.23 -18.43
CA PRO A 119 11.30 -2.80 -18.70
C PRO A 119 10.09 -1.99 -18.26
N VAL A 120 10.30 -0.73 -17.87
CA VAL A 120 9.26 0.11 -17.21
C VAL A 120 8.07 0.49 -18.11
N ASP A 121 8.19 0.32 -19.42
CA ASP A 121 7.13 0.47 -20.41
C ASP A 121 6.24 -0.78 -20.56
N ASN A 122 6.58 -1.88 -19.88
CA ASN A 122 5.77 -3.10 -19.91
C ASN A 122 4.39 -2.87 -19.25
N ILE A 123 3.37 -3.46 -19.86
CA ILE A 123 1.96 -3.34 -19.43
C ILE A 123 1.72 -3.66 -17.94
N GLN A 124 2.55 -4.50 -17.32
CA GLN A 124 2.41 -4.85 -15.90
C GLN A 124 2.41 -3.64 -14.97
N TYR A 125 3.21 -2.61 -15.28
CA TYR A 125 3.26 -1.39 -14.48
C TYR A 125 2.03 -0.52 -14.71
N GLU A 126 1.53 -0.45 -15.95
CA GLU A 126 0.32 0.29 -16.27
C GLU A 126 -0.89 -0.32 -15.57
N LEU A 127 -1.03 -1.65 -15.56
CA LEU A 127 -2.11 -2.34 -14.87
C LEU A 127 -2.16 -1.99 -13.38
N ILE A 128 -1.00 -1.99 -12.71
CA ILE A 128 -0.92 -1.61 -11.29
C ILE A 128 -1.24 -0.12 -11.13
N ARG A 129 -0.66 0.74 -11.96
CA ARG A 129 -0.92 2.18 -11.93
C ARG A 129 -2.41 2.50 -12.05
N LYS A 130 -3.10 1.87 -12.98
CA LYS A 130 -4.55 2.03 -13.18
C LYS A 130 -5.38 1.63 -11.96
N GLN A 131 -5.01 0.57 -11.26
CA GLN A 131 -5.68 0.18 -10.02
C GLN A 131 -5.59 1.30 -8.96
N PHE A 132 -4.40 1.90 -8.78
CA PHE A 132 -4.22 3.00 -7.84
C PHE A 132 -4.93 4.29 -8.30
N GLU A 133 -4.97 4.58 -9.59
CA GLU A 133 -5.73 5.70 -10.14
C GLU A 133 -7.23 5.56 -9.85
N CYS A 134 -7.80 4.36 -10.02
CA CYS A 134 -9.20 4.09 -9.69
C CYS A 134 -9.47 4.27 -8.18
N MET A 135 -8.59 3.75 -7.32
CA MET A 135 -8.73 3.93 -5.87
C MET A 135 -8.59 5.40 -5.47
N ALA A 136 -7.63 6.11 -6.06
CA ALA A 136 -7.42 7.53 -5.82
C ALA A 136 -8.63 8.37 -6.24
N GLY A 137 -9.22 8.07 -7.40
CA GLY A 137 -10.45 8.74 -7.84
C GLY A 137 -11.62 8.50 -6.88
N TYR A 138 -11.83 7.25 -6.46
CA TYR A 138 -12.90 6.89 -5.53
C TYR A 138 -12.73 7.52 -4.13
N LEU A 139 -11.50 7.56 -3.61
CA LEU A 139 -11.18 8.07 -2.28
C LEU A 139 -10.73 9.54 -2.28
N SER A 140 -10.74 10.21 -3.45
CA SER A 140 -10.26 11.59 -3.62
C SER A 140 -8.84 11.79 -3.08
N TRP A 141 -7.95 10.86 -3.37
CA TRP A 141 -6.55 10.94 -2.96
C TRP A 141 -5.78 11.95 -3.81
N ASP A 142 -4.92 12.74 -3.16
CA ASP A 142 -3.90 13.54 -3.81
C ASP A 142 -2.70 12.65 -4.15
N MET A 143 -2.66 12.15 -5.39
CA MET A 143 -1.61 11.24 -5.86
C MET A 143 -0.33 12.01 -6.19
N LEU A 144 0.62 12.05 -5.25
CA LEU A 144 1.87 12.82 -5.37
C LEU A 144 2.81 12.24 -6.42
N PHE A 145 2.90 10.92 -6.52
CA PHE A 145 3.71 10.23 -7.52
C PHE A 145 3.34 8.75 -7.68
N GLN A 146 3.67 8.22 -8.85
CA GLN A 146 3.72 6.80 -9.13
C GLN A 146 5.04 6.50 -9.84
N LYS A 147 5.92 5.72 -9.22
CA LYS A 147 7.26 5.39 -9.72
C LYS A 147 7.40 3.91 -9.97
N SER A 148 7.83 3.57 -11.18
CA SER A 148 8.14 2.20 -11.59
C SER A 148 9.64 2.02 -11.77
N TYR A 149 10.16 0.88 -11.34
CA TYR A 149 11.57 0.53 -11.45
C TYR A 149 11.73 -0.83 -12.12
N TYR A 150 12.62 -0.88 -13.09
CA TYR A 150 13.12 -2.15 -13.63
C TYR A 150 14.11 -2.76 -12.62
N ALA A 151 13.72 -3.88 -12.07
CA ALA A 151 14.51 -4.62 -11.11
C ALA A 151 15.19 -5.77 -11.83
N THR A 152 16.44 -5.60 -12.22
CA THR A 152 17.26 -6.73 -12.73
C THR A 152 17.29 -7.82 -11.65
N ALA A 153 16.94 -9.04 -12.04
CA ALA A 153 17.07 -10.20 -11.15
C ALA A 153 18.54 -10.34 -10.72
N ARG A 154 18.80 -10.34 -9.41
CA ARG A 154 20.06 -10.78 -8.83
C ARG A 154 19.90 -12.20 -8.34
#